data_f15f90ad9f70d9e33cbc58ebbb255460
#
_entry.id   f15f90ad9f70d9e33cbc58ebbb255460
#
_cell.length_a   1.000
_cell.length_b   1.000
_cell.length_c   1.000
_cell.angle_alpha   90.00
_cell.angle_beta   90.00
_cell.angle_gamma   90.00
#
_symmetry.space_group_name_H-M   'P 1'
#
loop_
_entity.id
_entity.type
_entity.pdbx_description
1 polymer ?
#
loop_
_entity_poly.entity_id
_entity_poly.type
_entity_poly.pdbx_seq_one_letter_code
_entity_poly.pdbx_strand_id
1 'polypeptide(L)'
;MEKEGKTVKFEEQVAGEANLCTTVINTFTAKNVDLIMANATPALLAAANATTTIPVLGTSVTDYDDTFAGSIPENVSGTSDAVPFDKQARMMIDTLGLVEGDKVGVLYCIDETNSLVQYEAVKALFEAEGIVVEAYTFSEITELQALVTSMADNCKAVYVPSDNTVAKNDTIVGTICTEKNVPVYTSYGGDVCYASLAIDYYELGVETGKMAAEILLGNKSVSDIEIMTLTPTVVYNEELCGQLGITVPEN
;
A
#
# COMPACT_ATOMS: atom_id res chain seq x y z
N MET A 1 26.58 -9.63 -1.23
CA MET A 1 27.40 -9.42 -0.01
C MET A 1 28.20 -10.68 0.39
N GLU A 2 27.56 -11.83 0.52
CA GLU A 2 28.31 -13.08 0.84
C GLU A 2 29.40 -13.43 -0.19
N LYS A 3 29.13 -13.23 -1.48
CA LYS A 3 30.12 -13.43 -2.55
C LYS A 3 31.37 -12.55 -2.42
N GLU A 4 31.28 -11.48 -1.63
CA GLU A 4 32.36 -10.54 -1.36
C GLU A 4 32.95 -10.69 0.05
N GLY A 5 32.58 -11.78 0.75
CA GLY A 5 33.09 -12.09 2.09
C GLY A 5 32.55 -11.16 3.20
N LYS A 6 31.46 -10.41 2.93
CA LYS A 6 30.81 -9.55 3.92
C LYS A 6 29.55 -10.21 4.44
N THR A 7 29.35 -10.16 5.76
CA THR A 7 28.13 -10.60 6.45
C THR A 7 27.26 -9.40 6.81
N VAL A 8 25.94 -9.56 6.66
CA VAL A 8 24.95 -8.60 7.13
C VAL A 8 24.29 -9.15 8.37
N LYS A 9 24.18 -8.33 9.41
CA LYS A 9 23.37 -8.62 10.57
C LYS A 9 22.05 -7.89 10.40
N PHE A 10 20.95 -8.63 10.36
CA PHE A 10 19.60 -8.06 10.33
C PHE A 10 19.07 -7.90 11.76
N GLU A 11 18.49 -6.74 12.03
CA GLU A 11 17.64 -6.49 13.20
C GLU A 11 16.26 -6.10 12.70
N GLU A 12 15.26 -6.90 13.00
CA GLU A 12 13.88 -6.67 12.56
C GLU A 12 13.01 -6.33 13.76
N GLN A 13 12.16 -5.32 13.58
CA GLN A 13 11.13 -4.94 14.53
C GLN A 13 9.85 -4.55 13.78
N VAL A 14 8.72 -5.03 14.29
CA VAL A 14 7.40 -4.71 13.74
C VAL A 14 6.73 -3.70 14.68
N ALA A 15 6.43 -2.50 14.16
CA ALA A 15 5.74 -1.47 14.94
C ALA A 15 4.29 -1.88 15.27
N GLY A 16 3.63 -2.54 14.32
CA GLY A 16 2.24 -2.98 14.46
C GLY A 16 1.22 -1.88 14.16
N GLU A 17 1.52 -0.64 14.53
CA GLU A 17 0.69 0.56 14.31
C GLU A 17 1.56 1.73 13.87
N ALA A 18 1.02 2.63 13.05
CA ALA A 18 1.76 3.77 12.48
C ALA A 18 2.38 4.67 13.56
N ASN A 19 1.65 4.95 14.64
CA ASN A 19 2.09 5.79 15.76
C ASN A 19 3.28 5.20 16.54
N LEU A 20 3.54 3.89 16.44
CA LEU A 20 4.65 3.22 17.11
C LEU A 20 5.95 3.21 16.28
N CYS A 21 5.88 3.57 15.00
CA CYS A 21 7.04 3.57 14.11
C CYS A 21 8.20 4.42 14.65
N THR A 22 7.91 5.61 15.18
CA THR A 22 8.93 6.50 15.77
C THR A 22 9.68 5.83 16.93
N THR A 23 8.97 5.09 17.79
CA THR A 23 9.60 4.37 18.91
C THR A 23 10.54 3.28 18.42
N VAL A 24 10.11 2.52 17.42
CA VAL A 24 10.92 1.46 16.82
C VAL A 24 12.16 2.03 16.14
N ILE A 25 12.00 3.05 15.30
CA ILE A 25 13.10 3.69 14.57
C ILE A 25 14.14 4.29 15.53
N ASN A 26 13.72 4.92 16.62
CA ASN A 26 14.64 5.46 17.62
C ASN A 26 15.53 4.38 18.24
N THR A 27 15.10 3.10 18.30
CA THR A 27 15.97 2.02 18.76
C THR A 27 17.10 1.72 17.78
N PHE A 28 16.85 1.84 16.48
CA PHE A 28 17.87 1.63 15.43
C PHE A 28 18.86 2.80 15.37
N THR A 29 18.36 4.04 15.42
CA THR A 29 19.25 5.22 15.42
C THR A 29 20.14 5.25 16.65
N ALA A 30 19.64 4.87 17.84
CA ALA A 30 20.43 4.78 19.07
C ALA A 30 21.54 3.71 19.00
N LYS A 31 21.37 2.68 18.16
CA LYS A 31 22.37 1.63 17.92
C LYS A 31 23.36 2.00 16.81
N ASN A 32 23.18 3.13 16.13
CA ASN A 32 23.96 3.55 14.96
C ASN A 32 24.07 2.44 13.92
N VAL A 33 22.93 1.90 13.49
CA VAL A 33 22.89 0.90 12.41
C VAL A 33 23.43 1.51 11.10
N ASP A 34 23.99 0.67 10.23
CA ASP A 34 24.62 1.12 8.97
C ASP A 34 23.60 1.52 7.90
N LEU A 35 22.34 1.01 8.01
CA LEU A 35 21.24 1.30 7.11
C LEU A 35 19.91 0.96 7.79
N ILE A 36 18.89 1.75 7.53
CA ILE A 36 17.49 1.47 7.93
C ILE A 36 16.70 1.13 6.67
N MET A 37 16.06 -0.05 6.66
CA MET A 37 15.05 -0.41 5.67
C MET A 37 13.68 -0.21 6.30
N ALA A 38 12.93 0.75 5.80
CA ALA A 38 11.63 1.16 6.33
C ALA A 38 10.51 0.64 5.42
N ASN A 39 9.71 -0.29 5.93
CA ASN A 39 8.59 -0.85 5.17
C ASN A 39 7.32 -0.01 5.42
N ALA A 40 6.74 0.50 4.34
CA ALA A 40 5.59 1.38 4.25
C ALA A 40 5.85 2.85 4.66
N THR A 41 4.97 3.73 4.19
CA THR A 41 5.06 5.20 4.36
C THR A 41 5.22 5.65 5.81
N PRO A 42 4.47 5.13 6.81
CA PRO A 42 4.64 5.55 8.20
C PRO A 42 6.03 5.25 8.77
N ALA A 43 6.60 4.09 8.40
CA ALA A 43 7.94 3.71 8.83
C ALA A 43 9.01 4.58 8.15
N LEU A 44 8.84 4.89 6.86
CA LEU A 44 9.73 5.77 6.11
C LEU A 44 9.75 7.18 6.70
N LEU A 45 8.59 7.77 6.95
CA LEU A 45 8.48 9.08 7.59
C LEU A 45 9.15 9.11 8.96
N ALA A 46 8.93 8.09 9.79
CA ALA A 46 9.55 7.99 11.09
C ALA A 46 11.09 7.92 10.97
N ALA A 47 11.61 7.14 9.99
CA ALA A 47 13.05 7.00 9.77
C ALA A 47 13.68 8.32 9.26
N ALA A 48 13.08 8.97 8.27
CA ALA A 48 13.55 10.23 7.73
C ALA A 48 13.58 11.35 8.78
N ASN A 49 12.59 11.38 9.67
CA ASN A 49 12.54 12.35 10.77
C ASN A 49 13.56 12.06 11.88
N ALA A 50 13.99 10.81 12.06
CA ALA A 50 14.88 10.41 13.15
C ALA A 50 16.36 10.56 12.80
N THR A 51 16.74 10.61 11.53
CA THR A 51 18.13 10.71 11.10
C THR A 51 18.26 11.38 9.72
N THR A 52 19.34 12.16 9.59
CA THR A 52 19.77 12.74 8.30
C THR A 52 21.08 12.15 7.81
N THR A 53 21.67 11.20 8.54
CA THR A 53 23.00 10.66 8.26
C THR A 53 23.01 9.16 8.02
N ILE A 54 22.12 8.40 8.68
CA ILE A 54 21.98 6.97 8.40
C ILE A 54 21.22 6.83 7.07
N PRO A 55 21.71 6.04 6.12
CA PRO A 55 20.98 5.68 4.91
C PRO A 55 19.60 5.08 5.24
N VAL A 56 18.58 5.57 4.57
CA VAL A 56 17.20 5.07 4.71
C VAL A 56 16.70 4.61 3.34
N LEU A 57 16.31 3.35 3.25
CA LEU A 57 15.60 2.81 2.09
C LEU A 57 14.14 2.51 2.46
N GLY A 58 13.23 3.20 1.81
CA GLY A 58 11.82 2.84 1.86
C GLY A 58 11.55 1.61 0.98
N THR A 59 10.60 0.78 1.38
CA THR A 59 10.01 -0.25 0.53
C THR A 59 8.51 -0.23 0.71
N SER A 60 7.75 -0.54 -0.35
CA SER A 60 6.28 -0.49 -0.30
C SER A 60 5.77 0.91 0.10
N VAL A 61 6.30 1.94 -0.54
CA VAL A 61 5.92 3.33 -0.33
C VAL A 61 5.18 3.81 -1.56
N THR A 62 3.95 4.28 -1.38
CA THR A 62 3.08 4.63 -2.51
C THR A 62 3.56 5.86 -3.26
N ASP A 63 3.88 6.94 -2.55
CA ASP A 63 4.27 8.21 -3.16
C ASP A 63 5.31 8.93 -2.30
N TYR A 64 6.53 9.02 -2.81
CA TYR A 64 7.62 9.71 -2.13
C TYR A 64 7.49 11.23 -2.23
N ASP A 65 7.00 11.73 -3.36
CA ASP A 65 6.87 13.18 -3.57
C ASP A 65 5.80 13.76 -2.65
N ASP A 66 4.65 13.10 -2.53
CA ASP A 66 3.61 13.50 -1.59
C ASP A 66 4.09 13.33 -0.14
N THR A 67 4.71 12.19 0.18
CA THR A 67 5.23 11.88 1.52
C THR A 67 6.17 12.96 2.05
N PHE A 68 6.99 13.56 1.18
CA PHE A 68 7.98 14.58 1.52
C PHE A 68 7.67 15.97 0.98
N ALA A 69 6.44 16.22 0.54
CA ALA A 69 6.01 17.49 -0.05
C ALA A 69 6.97 17.98 -1.16
N GLY A 70 7.43 17.07 -2.02
CA GLY A 70 8.34 17.33 -3.12
C GLY A 70 9.81 17.56 -2.73
N SER A 71 10.19 17.30 -1.47
CA SER A 71 11.57 17.51 -1.00
C SER A 71 12.10 16.27 -0.26
N ILE A 72 12.39 15.22 -1.03
CA ILE A 72 12.92 13.96 -0.51
C ILE A 72 14.31 14.20 0.11
N PRO A 73 14.55 13.78 1.38
CA PRO A 73 15.85 13.95 2.04
C PRO A 73 16.98 13.21 1.29
N GLU A 74 18.20 13.78 1.29
CA GLU A 74 19.36 13.23 0.57
C GLU A 74 19.77 11.82 1.05
N ASN A 75 19.44 11.46 2.29
CA ASN A 75 19.71 10.14 2.86
C ASN A 75 18.56 9.15 2.65
N VAL A 76 17.55 9.48 1.82
CA VAL A 76 16.37 8.66 1.56
C VAL A 76 16.31 8.26 0.10
N SER A 77 16.05 6.99 -0.16
CA SER A 77 15.68 6.42 -1.47
C SER A 77 14.85 5.14 -1.24
N GLY A 78 14.66 4.32 -2.26
CA GLY A 78 14.02 3.01 -2.12
C GLY A 78 13.13 2.60 -3.28
N THR A 79 12.07 1.86 -2.97
CA THR A 79 11.12 1.35 -3.96
C THR A 79 9.71 1.83 -3.67
N SER A 80 8.96 2.08 -4.74
CA SER A 80 7.55 2.48 -4.67
C SER A 80 6.63 1.34 -5.15
N ASP A 81 5.52 1.16 -4.47
CA ASP A 81 4.43 0.27 -4.86
C ASP A 81 3.31 1.02 -5.61
N ALA A 82 3.58 2.22 -6.08
CA ALA A 82 2.63 3.00 -6.86
C ALA A 82 2.11 2.22 -8.07
N VAL A 83 0.81 2.24 -8.24
CA VAL A 83 0.11 1.65 -9.39
C VAL A 83 -0.75 2.71 -10.05
N PRO A 84 -1.01 2.63 -11.37
CA PRO A 84 -1.83 3.60 -12.06
C PRO A 84 -3.29 3.58 -11.56
N PHE A 85 -3.71 4.61 -10.84
CA PHE A 85 -5.06 4.71 -10.24
C PHE A 85 -6.18 4.73 -11.28
N ASP A 86 -5.91 5.33 -12.45
CA ASP A 86 -6.83 5.33 -13.59
C ASP A 86 -7.12 3.92 -14.09
N LYS A 87 -6.11 3.06 -14.15
CA LYS A 87 -6.28 1.65 -14.52
C LYS A 87 -7.07 0.87 -13.48
N GLN A 88 -6.84 1.14 -12.18
CA GLN A 88 -7.60 0.51 -11.11
C GLN A 88 -9.09 0.90 -11.16
N ALA A 89 -9.37 2.19 -11.26
CA ALA A 89 -10.74 2.69 -11.36
C ALA A 89 -11.44 2.14 -12.62
N ARG A 90 -10.77 2.19 -13.79
CA ARG A 90 -11.32 1.66 -15.04
C ARG A 90 -11.59 0.16 -14.94
N MET A 91 -10.68 -0.62 -14.36
CA MET A 91 -10.84 -2.05 -14.17
C MET A 91 -12.08 -2.37 -13.32
N MET A 92 -12.32 -1.62 -12.23
CA MET A 92 -13.54 -1.79 -11.43
C MET A 92 -14.79 -1.43 -12.22
N ILE A 93 -14.79 -0.30 -12.93
CA ILE A 93 -15.93 0.17 -13.72
C ILE A 93 -16.31 -0.88 -14.76
N ASP A 94 -15.34 -1.34 -15.55
CA ASP A 94 -15.57 -2.26 -16.65
C ASP A 94 -15.96 -3.66 -16.16
N THR A 95 -15.28 -4.19 -15.13
CA THR A 95 -15.51 -5.55 -14.63
C THR A 95 -16.83 -5.67 -13.86
N LEU A 96 -17.21 -4.63 -13.10
CA LEU A 96 -18.44 -4.63 -12.29
C LEU A 96 -19.64 -3.99 -13.01
N GLY A 97 -19.43 -3.44 -14.21
CA GLY A 97 -20.48 -2.72 -14.94
C GLY A 97 -21.04 -1.55 -14.12
N LEU A 98 -20.16 -0.75 -13.52
CA LEU A 98 -20.58 0.42 -12.75
C LEU A 98 -21.10 1.50 -13.68
N VAL A 99 -22.19 2.13 -13.30
CA VAL A 99 -22.85 3.19 -14.08
C VAL A 99 -23.11 4.42 -13.22
N GLU A 100 -23.48 5.53 -13.86
CA GLU A 100 -23.86 6.78 -13.17
C GLU A 100 -24.87 6.52 -12.04
N GLY A 101 -24.58 7.06 -10.88
CA GLY A 101 -25.38 6.92 -9.64
C GLY A 101 -25.07 5.68 -8.81
N ASP A 102 -24.29 4.71 -9.31
CA ASP A 102 -23.79 3.61 -8.48
C ASP A 102 -22.86 4.16 -7.40
N LYS A 103 -22.84 3.49 -6.23
CA LYS A 103 -22.02 3.90 -5.11
C LYS A 103 -20.82 2.96 -4.92
N VAL A 104 -19.63 3.53 -4.78
CA VAL A 104 -18.40 2.84 -4.40
C VAL A 104 -17.97 3.34 -3.03
N GLY A 105 -17.82 2.42 -2.07
CA GLY A 105 -17.24 2.72 -0.77
C GLY A 105 -15.72 2.63 -0.84
N VAL A 106 -15.03 3.63 -0.30
CA VAL A 106 -13.56 3.60 -0.14
C VAL A 106 -13.24 3.51 1.34
N LEU A 107 -12.61 2.40 1.73
CA LEU A 107 -12.29 2.08 3.13
C LEU A 107 -10.82 2.34 3.43
N TYR A 108 -10.52 3.20 4.40
CA TYR A 108 -9.13 3.45 4.81
C TYR A 108 -8.99 3.98 6.23
N CYS A 109 -7.79 3.78 6.82
CA CYS A 109 -7.40 4.35 8.10
C CYS A 109 -7.01 5.83 7.91
N ILE A 110 -7.58 6.72 8.72
CA ILE A 110 -7.36 8.17 8.62
C ILE A 110 -5.89 8.56 8.93
N ASP A 111 -5.16 7.74 9.65
CA ASP A 111 -3.78 7.99 10.05
C ASP A 111 -2.75 7.58 8.98
N GLU A 112 -3.20 7.07 7.83
CA GLU A 112 -2.35 6.65 6.72
C GLU A 112 -2.45 7.62 5.53
N THR A 113 -1.44 8.48 5.37
CA THR A 113 -1.41 9.50 4.28
C THR A 113 -1.39 8.88 2.89
N ASN A 114 -0.70 7.73 2.70
CA ASN A 114 -0.71 6.96 1.45
C ASN A 114 -2.12 6.55 1.02
N SER A 115 -2.99 6.22 1.96
CA SER A 115 -4.38 5.85 1.68
C SER A 115 -5.22 7.05 1.29
N LEU A 116 -4.98 8.21 1.90
CA LEU A 116 -5.66 9.46 1.55
C LEU A 116 -5.33 9.90 0.13
N VAL A 117 -4.06 9.84 -0.29
CA VAL A 117 -3.63 10.17 -1.66
C VAL A 117 -4.35 9.28 -2.68
N GLN A 118 -4.44 7.97 -2.42
CA GLN A 118 -5.14 7.04 -3.30
C GLN A 118 -6.64 7.31 -3.32
N TYR A 119 -7.26 7.59 -2.15
CA TYR A 119 -8.67 7.96 -2.05
C TYR A 119 -9.01 9.16 -2.94
N GLU A 120 -8.26 10.26 -2.82
CA GLU A 120 -8.51 11.47 -3.60
C GLU A 120 -8.37 11.21 -5.11
N ALA A 121 -7.35 10.43 -5.51
CA ALA A 121 -7.13 10.09 -6.91
C ALA A 121 -8.26 9.23 -7.48
N VAL A 122 -8.65 8.13 -6.81
CA VAL A 122 -9.71 7.24 -7.33
C VAL A 122 -11.08 7.89 -7.25
N LYS A 123 -11.34 8.73 -6.24
CA LYS A 123 -12.57 9.51 -6.13
C LYS A 123 -12.78 10.38 -7.36
N ALA A 124 -11.77 11.17 -7.74
CA ALA A 124 -11.85 12.02 -8.91
C ALA A 124 -12.14 11.22 -10.20
N LEU A 125 -11.56 10.02 -10.33
CA LEU A 125 -11.77 9.15 -11.49
C LEU A 125 -13.18 8.55 -11.53
N PHE A 126 -13.69 8.05 -10.42
CA PHE A 126 -15.05 7.51 -10.34
C PHE A 126 -16.11 8.61 -10.53
N GLU A 127 -15.94 9.77 -9.90
CA GLU A 127 -16.88 10.89 -10.01
C GLU A 127 -16.93 11.46 -11.44
N ALA A 128 -15.81 11.40 -12.20
CA ALA A 128 -15.79 11.78 -13.61
C ALA A 128 -16.70 10.89 -14.49
N GLU A 129 -16.96 9.66 -14.07
CA GLU A 129 -17.89 8.71 -14.72
C GLU A 129 -19.29 8.72 -14.08
N GLY A 130 -19.57 9.71 -13.21
CA GLY A 130 -20.87 9.86 -12.53
C GLY A 130 -21.11 8.87 -11.38
N ILE A 131 -20.08 8.14 -10.96
CA ILE A 131 -20.15 7.19 -9.85
C ILE A 131 -19.99 7.95 -8.53
N VAL A 132 -20.84 7.65 -7.56
CA VAL A 132 -20.80 8.29 -6.23
C VAL A 132 -19.76 7.59 -5.37
N VAL A 133 -18.82 8.35 -4.81
CA VAL A 133 -17.79 7.82 -3.91
C VAL A 133 -18.09 8.22 -2.47
N GLU A 134 -18.19 7.23 -1.60
CA GLU A 134 -18.39 7.43 -0.16
C GLU A 134 -17.13 6.97 0.61
N ALA A 135 -16.56 7.88 1.41
CA ALA A 135 -15.41 7.55 2.27
C ALA A 135 -15.89 6.86 3.54
N TYR A 136 -15.31 5.73 3.86
CA TYR A 136 -15.49 4.99 5.11
C TYR A 136 -14.14 4.97 5.85
N THR A 137 -14.02 5.82 6.87
CA THR A 137 -12.76 6.03 7.56
C THR A 137 -12.85 5.67 9.02
N PHE A 138 -11.75 5.18 9.57
CA PHE A 138 -11.62 4.85 10.99
C PHE A 138 -10.22 5.25 11.50
N SER A 139 -10.10 5.42 12.81
CA SER A 139 -8.82 5.57 13.50
C SER A 139 -8.54 4.38 14.42
N GLU A 140 -9.60 3.76 14.95
CA GLU A 140 -9.48 2.64 15.88
C GLU A 140 -9.99 1.35 15.23
N ILE A 141 -9.21 0.28 15.31
CA ILE A 141 -9.55 -1.01 14.70
C ILE A 141 -10.89 -1.58 15.20
N THR A 142 -11.31 -1.20 16.40
CA THR A 142 -12.59 -1.61 16.99
C THR A 142 -13.81 -1.10 16.22
N GLU A 143 -13.64 -0.06 15.39
CA GLU A 143 -14.70 0.54 14.58
C GLU A 143 -14.90 -0.24 13.26
N LEU A 144 -13.86 -0.97 12.79
CA LEU A 144 -13.78 -1.53 11.44
C LEU A 144 -14.98 -2.43 11.10
N GLN A 145 -15.37 -3.35 11.98
CA GLN A 145 -16.47 -4.28 11.69
C GLN A 145 -17.80 -3.57 11.44
N ALA A 146 -18.16 -2.59 12.28
CA ALA A 146 -19.40 -1.85 12.14
C ALA A 146 -19.37 -0.98 10.87
N LEU A 147 -18.23 -0.37 10.59
CA LEU A 147 -18.01 0.48 9.43
C LEU A 147 -18.13 -0.32 8.11
N VAL A 148 -17.46 -1.47 8.03
CA VAL A 148 -17.53 -2.36 6.86
C VAL A 148 -18.96 -2.90 6.66
N THR A 149 -19.65 -3.22 7.75
CA THR A 149 -21.06 -3.65 7.67
C THR A 149 -21.94 -2.55 7.06
N SER A 150 -21.79 -1.32 7.54
CA SER A 150 -22.51 -0.16 7.00
C SER A 150 -22.16 0.12 5.54
N MET A 151 -20.88 0.04 5.19
CA MET A 151 -20.40 0.23 3.82
C MET A 151 -21.01 -0.81 2.87
N ALA A 152 -20.96 -2.08 3.25
CA ALA A 152 -21.50 -3.17 2.44
C ALA A 152 -23.05 -3.14 2.31
N ASP A 153 -23.77 -2.47 3.23
CA ASP A 153 -25.21 -2.25 3.12
C ASP A 153 -25.57 -1.10 2.15
N ASN A 154 -24.65 -0.17 1.90
CA ASN A 154 -24.93 1.05 1.16
C ASN A 154 -24.22 1.15 -0.20
N CYS A 155 -23.17 0.39 -0.44
CA CYS A 155 -22.35 0.49 -1.64
C CYS A 155 -22.49 -0.75 -2.54
N LYS A 156 -22.37 -0.53 -3.85
CA LYS A 156 -22.39 -1.59 -4.86
C LYS A 156 -21.04 -2.32 -4.95
N ALA A 157 -19.95 -1.62 -4.63
CA ALA A 157 -18.60 -2.17 -4.62
C ALA A 157 -17.75 -1.43 -3.58
N VAL A 158 -16.64 -2.04 -3.19
CA VAL A 158 -15.67 -1.52 -2.24
C VAL A 158 -14.29 -1.42 -2.90
N TYR A 159 -13.65 -0.28 -2.74
CA TYR A 159 -12.24 -0.07 -3.06
C TYR A 159 -11.44 0.08 -1.76
N VAL A 160 -10.35 -0.66 -1.63
CA VAL A 160 -9.41 -0.54 -0.52
C VAL A 160 -8.06 -0.08 -1.07
N PRO A 161 -7.59 1.12 -0.70
CA PRO A 161 -6.24 1.59 -1.00
C PRO A 161 -5.16 0.65 -0.46
N SER A 162 -3.88 0.93 -0.75
CA SER A 162 -2.73 0.28 -0.11
C SER A 162 -2.62 0.74 1.35
N ASP A 163 -3.61 0.33 2.16
CA ASP A 163 -3.77 0.68 3.57
C ASP A 163 -3.24 -0.45 4.45
N ASN A 164 -2.20 -0.16 5.24
CA ASN A 164 -1.53 -1.18 6.06
C ASN A 164 -2.41 -1.71 7.18
N THR A 165 -3.27 -0.85 7.73
CA THR A 165 -4.17 -1.23 8.83
C THR A 165 -5.32 -2.08 8.32
N VAL A 166 -5.90 -1.74 7.17
CA VAL A 166 -6.94 -2.56 6.54
C VAL A 166 -6.35 -3.88 6.03
N ALA A 167 -5.20 -3.87 5.35
CA ALA A 167 -4.56 -5.08 4.84
C ALA A 167 -4.27 -6.12 5.94
N LYS A 168 -3.85 -5.66 7.11
CA LYS A 168 -3.64 -6.52 8.29
C LYS A 168 -4.93 -7.16 8.83
N ASN A 169 -6.07 -6.54 8.54
CA ASN A 169 -7.39 -6.94 9.03
C ASN A 169 -8.38 -7.27 7.90
N ASP A 170 -7.88 -7.51 6.70
CA ASP A 170 -8.66 -7.67 5.46
C ASP A 170 -9.68 -8.81 5.51
N THR A 171 -9.43 -9.84 6.32
CA THR A 171 -10.37 -10.95 6.56
C THR A 171 -11.73 -10.44 7.08
N ILE A 172 -11.75 -9.38 7.89
CA ILE A 172 -13.01 -8.76 8.36
C ILE A 172 -13.76 -8.18 7.17
N VAL A 173 -13.05 -7.46 6.30
CA VAL A 173 -13.61 -6.84 5.09
C VAL A 173 -14.15 -7.92 4.14
N GLY A 174 -13.31 -8.89 3.81
CA GLY A 174 -13.67 -9.98 2.90
C GLY A 174 -14.88 -10.78 3.38
N THR A 175 -14.90 -11.16 4.66
CA THR A 175 -16.01 -11.95 5.21
C THR A 175 -17.34 -11.20 5.11
N ILE A 176 -17.40 -9.96 5.59
CA ILE A 176 -18.65 -9.17 5.62
C ILE A 176 -19.11 -8.86 4.20
N CYS A 177 -18.20 -8.42 3.32
CA CYS A 177 -18.57 -8.05 1.95
C CYS A 177 -19.01 -9.28 1.13
N THR A 178 -18.35 -10.44 1.30
CA THR A 178 -18.75 -11.68 0.62
C THR A 178 -20.12 -12.16 1.08
N GLU A 179 -20.40 -12.14 2.38
CA GLU A 179 -21.73 -12.50 2.93
C GLU A 179 -22.86 -11.62 2.36
N LYS A 180 -22.55 -10.38 2.03
CA LYS A 180 -23.50 -9.40 1.45
C LYS A 180 -23.45 -9.34 -0.08
N ASN A 181 -22.65 -10.16 -0.74
CA ASN A 181 -22.39 -10.17 -2.18
C ASN A 181 -21.92 -8.80 -2.72
N VAL A 182 -21.05 -8.12 -1.97
CA VAL A 182 -20.44 -6.85 -2.37
C VAL A 182 -18.99 -7.12 -2.78
N PRO A 183 -18.62 -6.88 -4.05
CA PRO A 183 -17.25 -7.09 -4.52
C PRO A 183 -16.28 -6.11 -3.87
N VAL A 184 -15.14 -6.65 -3.42
CA VAL A 184 -14.02 -5.87 -2.87
C VAL A 184 -12.88 -5.86 -3.89
N TYR A 185 -12.39 -4.69 -4.21
CA TYR A 185 -11.14 -4.45 -4.92
C TYR A 185 -10.09 -3.97 -3.93
N THR A 186 -8.89 -4.52 -3.98
CA THR A 186 -7.77 -4.02 -3.18
C THR A 186 -6.62 -3.57 -4.07
N SER A 187 -5.97 -2.48 -3.69
CA SER A 187 -4.81 -1.93 -4.39
C SER A 187 -3.53 -2.75 -4.15
N TYR A 188 -3.53 -3.62 -3.16
CA TYR A 188 -2.37 -4.43 -2.72
C TYR A 188 -2.49 -5.93 -3.04
N GLY A 189 -3.63 -6.39 -3.56
CA GLY A 189 -3.89 -7.82 -3.80
C GLY A 189 -4.46 -8.54 -2.57
N GLY A 190 -4.27 -9.84 -2.50
CA GLY A 190 -4.74 -10.69 -1.40
C GLY A 190 -5.96 -11.55 -1.77
N ASP A 191 -6.39 -12.41 -0.83
CA ASP A 191 -7.43 -13.41 -1.08
C ASP A 191 -8.86 -12.87 -0.94
N VAL A 192 -9.01 -11.69 -0.33
CA VAL A 192 -10.32 -11.10 -0.02
C VAL A 192 -10.92 -10.28 -1.15
N CYS A 193 -10.14 -9.97 -2.19
CA CYS A 193 -10.57 -9.17 -3.32
C CYS A 193 -10.93 -10.03 -4.53
N TYR A 194 -11.95 -9.60 -5.31
CA TYR A 194 -12.28 -10.23 -6.57
C TYR A 194 -11.23 -9.97 -7.64
N ALA A 195 -10.56 -8.83 -7.56
CA ALA A 195 -9.52 -8.42 -8.48
C ALA A 195 -8.58 -7.40 -7.82
N SER A 196 -7.36 -7.32 -8.35
CA SER A 196 -6.38 -6.31 -8.00
C SER A 196 -5.48 -5.98 -9.21
N LEU A 197 -4.97 -4.75 -9.24
CA LEU A 197 -3.81 -4.37 -10.03
C LEU A 197 -2.73 -4.01 -9.01
N ALA A 198 -1.77 -4.88 -8.80
CA ALA A 198 -0.82 -4.78 -7.70
C ALA A 198 0.61 -5.08 -8.14
N ILE A 199 1.54 -4.64 -7.32
CA ILE A 199 2.98 -4.93 -7.43
C ILE A 199 3.26 -6.28 -6.75
N ASP A 200 4.24 -7.01 -7.25
CA ASP A 200 4.80 -8.15 -6.53
C ASP A 200 5.68 -7.63 -5.39
N TYR A 201 5.17 -7.69 -4.16
CA TYR A 201 5.87 -7.19 -2.97
C TYR A 201 7.12 -7.99 -2.61
N TYR A 202 7.20 -9.27 -3.00
CA TYR A 202 8.42 -10.05 -2.81
C TYR A 202 9.54 -9.52 -3.72
N GLU A 203 9.25 -9.35 -5.01
CA GLU A 203 10.22 -8.79 -5.95
C GLU A 203 10.60 -7.34 -5.59
N LEU A 204 9.64 -6.55 -5.10
CA LEU A 204 9.91 -5.20 -4.61
C LEU A 204 10.91 -5.21 -3.45
N GLY A 205 10.72 -6.12 -2.50
CA GLY A 205 11.65 -6.33 -1.39
C GLY A 205 13.03 -6.81 -1.84
N VAL A 206 13.11 -7.67 -2.87
CA VAL A 206 14.37 -8.11 -3.49
C VAL A 206 15.11 -6.92 -4.10
N GLU A 207 14.43 -6.05 -4.83
CA GLU A 207 15.05 -4.85 -5.43
C GLU A 207 15.54 -3.87 -4.35
N THR A 208 14.75 -3.63 -3.30
CA THR A 208 15.20 -2.82 -2.15
C THR A 208 16.44 -3.44 -1.48
N GLY A 209 16.47 -4.76 -1.36
CA GLY A 209 17.64 -5.49 -0.83
C GLY A 209 18.90 -5.35 -1.69
N LYS A 210 18.76 -5.28 -3.02
CA LYS A 210 19.87 -4.99 -3.94
C LYS A 210 20.39 -3.56 -3.73
N MET A 211 19.51 -2.58 -3.60
CA MET A 211 19.86 -1.20 -3.28
C MET A 211 20.65 -1.11 -1.95
N ALA A 212 20.17 -1.80 -0.91
CA ALA A 212 20.84 -1.87 0.38
C ALA A 212 22.26 -2.47 0.25
N ALA A 213 22.43 -3.51 -0.56
CA ALA A 213 23.74 -4.11 -0.80
C ALA A 213 24.70 -3.14 -1.47
N GLU A 214 24.27 -2.36 -2.48
CA GLU A 214 25.13 -1.35 -3.14
C GLU A 214 25.61 -0.29 -2.15
N ILE A 215 24.74 0.18 -1.25
CA ILE A 215 25.11 1.16 -0.22
C ILE A 215 26.10 0.55 0.79
N LEU A 216 25.78 -0.61 1.37
CA LEU A 216 26.58 -1.25 2.40
C LEU A 216 27.97 -1.75 1.90
N LEU A 217 28.10 -1.99 0.59
CA LEU A 217 29.36 -2.29 -0.06
C LEU A 217 30.19 -1.03 -0.34
N GLY A 218 29.59 0.15 -0.27
CA GLY A 218 30.23 1.41 -0.62
C GLY A 218 30.32 1.67 -2.13
N ASN A 219 29.52 0.97 -2.94
CA ASN A 219 29.48 1.13 -4.38
C ASN A 219 28.71 2.38 -4.78
N LYS A 220 27.67 2.73 -4.02
CA LYS A 220 26.77 3.89 -4.24
C LYS A 220 26.48 4.61 -2.94
N SER A 221 26.25 5.92 -3.01
CA SER A 221 25.55 6.66 -1.97
C SER A 221 24.02 6.53 -2.15
N VAL A 222 23.25 6.85 -1.13
CA VAL A 222 21.78 6.83 -1.24
C VAL A 222 21.28 7.78 -2.33
N SER A 223 21.88 8.95 -2.43
CA SER A 223 21.57 9.96 -3.45
C SER A 223 21.84 9.53 -4.89
N ASP A 224 22.65 8.46 -5.09
CA ASP A 224 22.90 7.88 -6.42
C ASP A 224 21.90 6.78 -6.79
N ILE A 225 20.97 6.47 -5.89
CA ILE A 225 19.95 5.44 -6.10
C ILE A 225 18.63 6.11 -6.42
N GLU A 226 18.13 5.89 -7.62
CA GLU A 226 16.80 6.35 -8.02
C GLU A 226 15.71 5.51 -7.36
N ILE A 227 14.59 6.15 -6.99
CA ILE A 227 13.40 5.46 -6.52
C ILE A 227 12.84 4.65 -7.68
N MET A 228 12.62 3.35 -7.44
CA MET A 228 12.18 2.40 -8.46
C MET A 228 10.80 1.85 -8.14
N THR A 229 9.99 1.64 -9.18
CA THR A 229 8.76 0.87 -9.11
C THR A 229 8.80 -0.32 -10.06
N LEU A 230 8.02 -1.36 -9.78
CA LEU A 230 7.85 -2.51 -10.66
C LEU A 230 6.64 -2.32 -11.58
N THR A 231 6.56 -3.15 -12.61
CA THR A 231 5.37 -3.21 -13.46
C THR A 231 4.25 -3.93 -12.70
N PRO A 232 3.10 -3.28 -12.48
CA PRO A 232 1.99 -3.93 -11.80
C PRO A 232 1.34 -5.00 -12.69
N THR A 233 0.78 -6.03 -12.06
CA THR A 233 0.05 -7.11 -12.72
C THR A 233 -1.39 -7.15 -12.27
N VAL A 234 -2.29 -7.51 -13.21
CA VAL A 234 -3.70 -7.75 -12.92
C VAL A 234 -3.86 -9.17 -12.42
N VAL A 235 -4.54 -9.34 -11.30
CA VAL A 235 -4.89 -10.64 -10.73
C VAL A 235 -6.39 -10.67 -10.45
N TYR A 236 -7.06 -11.75 -10.86
CA TYR A 236 -8.45 -12.04 -10.52
C TYR A 236 -8.52 -13.27 -9.61
N ASN A 237 -9.33 -13.20 -8.58
CA ASN A 237 -9.70 -14.35 -7.76
C ASN A 237 -10.90 -15.04 -8.43
N GLU A 238 -10.62 -16.07 -9.25
CA GLU A 238 -11.65 -16.77 -10.04
C GLU A 238 -12.76 -17.38 -9.18
N GLU A 239 -12.42 -17.90 -8.00
CA GLU A 239 -13.40 -18.47 -7.07
C GLU A 239 -14.36 -17.40 -6.56
N LEU A 240 -13.83 -16.27 -6.11
CA LEU A 240 -14.62 -15.16 -5.61
C LEU A 240 -15.42 -14.47 -6.73
N CYS A 241 -14.83 -14.33 -7.92
CA CYS A 241 -15.55 -13.87 -9.11
C CYS A 241 -16.75 -14.76 -9.41
N GLY A 242 -16.56 -16.09 -9.38
CA GLY A 242 -17.65 -17.07 -9.60
C GLY A 242 -18.75 -16.96 -8.55
N GLN A 243 -18.42 -16.78 -7.27
CA GLN A 243 -19.39 -16.59 -6.19
C GLN A 243 -20.19 -15.29 -6.36
N LEU A 244 -19.54 -14.22 -6.80
CA LEU A 244 -20.14 -12.89 -6.98
C LEU A 244 -20.81 -12.72 -8.37
N GLY A 245 -20.73 -13.71 -9.26
CA GLY A 245 -21.26 -13.64 -10.62
C GLY A 245 -20.50 -12.65 -11.52
N ILE A 246 -19.24 -12.39 -11.23
CA ILE A 246 -18.36 -11.49 -11.99
C ILE A 246 -17.71 -12.30 -13.13
N THR A 247 -17.81 -11.79 -14.36
CA THR A 247 -17.12 -12.37 -15.50
C THR A 247 -15.69 -11.84 -15.56
N VAL A 248 -14.71 -12.74 -15.43
CA VAL A 248 -13.29 -12.39 -15.61
C VAL A 248 -13.04 -12.08 -17.08
N PRO A 249 -12.48 -10.91 -17.43
CA PRO A 249 -12.13 -10.61 -18.82
C PRO A 249 -11.13 -11.63 -19.39
N GLU A 250 -11.32 -12.03 -20.66
CA GLU A 250 -10.31 -12.81 -21.37
C GLU A 250 -9.07 -11.95 -21.63
N ASN A 251 -7.87 -12.50 -21.34
CA ASN A 251 -6.57 -11.84 -21.56
C ASN A 251 -6.22 -11.71 -23.05
#